data_dca426c8c268a090a62d74494675926a
#
_entry.id   dca426c8c268a090a62d74494675926a
#
_cell.length_a   1.000
_cell.length_b   1.000
_cell.length_c   1.000
_cell.angle_alpha   90.00
_cell.angle_beta   90.00
_cell.angle_gamma   90.00
#
_symmetry.space_group_name_H-M   'P 1'
#
loop_
_entity.id
_entity.type
_entity.pdbx_description
1 polymer ?
#
loop_
_entity_poly.entity_id
_entity_poly.type
_entity_poly.pdbx_seq_one_letter_code
_entity_poly.pdbx_strand_id
1 'polypeptide(L)'
;MMKNNFSKCLLIFLLMLSSCTSLKLFSPQTDNHYYPNEDIKNDKESVVSRSKLDYKELFNGTDLSGWIVYGTEKWYVEDGLLVCESGSDAQYGYLGTEKYYKNFILNLEFKQEANGNSGVFFRSTVEGTKVNGWQVEVAPPGFFTAGVYESYGRGWLIKPSYGKDSSLKMGEWNKLTIKVYNDSVTTFLNGKQMITYSDKKIGEANGRIALQIHDGGGIKVKWKNIKIHEFKKSDIEINF
;
A
#
# COMPACT_ATOMS: atom_id res chain seq x y z
N MET A 1 22.70 -56.39 2.61
CA MET A 1 24.14 -56.54 2.95
C MET A 1 24.80 -55.17 2.85
N MET A 2 25.41 -54.73 3.96
CA MET A 2 26.37 -53.61 4.07
C MET A 2 25.81 -52.17 3.97
N LYS A 3 26.20 -51.23 4.82
CA LYS A 3 26.71 -51.17 6.24
C LYS A 3 26.49 -49.71 6.67
N ASN A 4 26.16 -49.52 7.93
CA ASN A 4 26.14 -48.25 8.67
C ASN A 4 27.52 -47.56 8.63
N ASN A 5 27.52 -46.25 8.61
CA ASN A 5 28.59 -45.49 9.24
C ASN A 5 28.02 -44.27 9.97
N PHE A 6 27.98 -44.43 11.29
CA PHE A 6 27.91 -43.32 12.27
C PHE A 6 29.29 -42.68 12.35
N SER A 7 29.35 -41.36 12.31
CA SER A 7 30.50 -40.61 12.77
C SER A 7 30.09 -39.58 13.80
N LYS A 8 30.65 -39.80 14.98
CA LYS A 8 30.56 -38.92 16.18
C LYS A 8 31.37 -37.68 15.96
N CYS A 9 30.86 -36.52 16.32
CA CYS A 9 31.65 -35.33 16.59
C CYS A 9 31.29 -34.74 17.94
N LEU A 10 32.20 -34.80 18.74
CA LEU A 10 32.73 -34.40 20.03
C LEU A 10 32.30 -32.99 20.49
N LEU A 11 31.77 -33.00 21.72
CA LEU A 11 31.46 -31.83 22.56
C LEU A 11 32.81 -31.24 23.06
N ILE A 12 33.03 -29.96 22.81
CA ILE A 12 34.07 -29.20 23.52
C ILE A 12 33.38 -28.06 24.31
N PHE A 13 33.36 -28.26 25.62
CA PHE A 13 33.09 -27.27 26.66
C PHE A 13 34.35 -26.42 26.84
N LEU A 14 34.26 -25.11 26.65
CA LEU A 14 35.25 -24.17 27.14
C LEU A 14 34.59 -23.22 28.12
N LEU A 15 34.94 -23.42 29.39
CA LEU A 15 34.74 -22.47 30.49
C LEU A 15 35.67 -21.26 30.27
N MET A 16 35.12 -20.07 30.29
CA MET A 16 35.88 -18.83 30.51
C MET A 16 35.33 -18.10 31.71
N LEU A 17 36.24 -17.88 32.61
CA LEU A 17 36.12 -17.30 33.95
C LEU A 17 35.78 -15.81 33.92
N SER A 18 35.07 -15.42 34.93
CA SER A 18 34.68 -14.09 35.38
C SER A 18 35.82 -13.08 35.41
N SER A 19 35.55 -11.88 34.94
CA SER A 19 36.27 -10.68 35.39
C SER A 19 35.23 -9.62 35.75
N CYS A 20 35.16 -9.39 37.04
CA CYS A 20 34.34 -8.38 37.71
C CYS A 20 35.00 -7.04 37.54
N THR A 21 34.49 -6.11 36.78
CA THR A 21 34.87 -4.70 36.78
C THR A 21 33.73 -3.84 37.28
N SER A 22 33.99 -3.17 38.38
CA SER A 22 33.12 -2.24 39.10
C SER A 22 32.58 -1.12 38.20
N LEU A 23 31.30 -1.05 37.99
CA LEU A 23 30.62 0.13 37.45
C LEU A 23 30.43 1.16 38.58
N LYS A 24 31.13 2.30 38.46
CA LYS A 24 30.85 3.50 39.25
C LYS A 24 29.50 4.09 38.79
N LEU A 25 28.56 4.17 39.71
CA LEU A 25 27.33 4.92 39.60
C LEU A 25 27.65 6.43 39.50
N PHE A 26 27.38 7.03 38.37
CA PHE A 26 27.28 8.47 38.21
C PHE A 26 25.88 8.92 38.61
N SER A 27 25.77 9.73 39.67
CA SER A 27 24.56 10.46 40.02
C SER A 27 24.39 11.66 39.11
N PRO A 28 23.19 11.95 38.56
CA PRO A 28 22.99 13.19 37.83
C PRO A 28 22.92 14.37 38.78
N GLN A 29 23.83 15.35 38.60
CA GLN A 29 23.69 16.68 39.18
C GLN A 29 22.50 17.39 38.53
N THR A 30 21.58 17.84 39.34
CA THR A 30 20.48 18.72 38.96
C THR A 30 21.00 20.15 38.94
N ASP A 31 21.33 20.67 37.78
CA ASP A 31 21.55 22.10 37.61
C ASP A 31 20.19 22.78 37.44
N ASN A 32 19.75 23.46 38.49
CA ASN A 32 18.65 24.39 38.50
C ASN A 32 19.04 25.64 37.70
N HIS A 33 18.80 25.68 36.41
CA HIS A 33 18.74 26.92 35.65
C HIS A 33 17.36 27.52 35.73
N TYR A 34 17.22 28.57 36.52
CA TYR A 34 16.09 29.48 36.57
C TYR A 34 16.04 30.25 35.24
N TYR A 35 15.01 29.97 34.41
CA TYR A 35 14.64 30.79 33.26
C TYR A 35 13.59 31.80 33.70
N PRO A 36 13.82 33.11 33.45
CA PRO A 36 12.78 34.12 33.72
C PRO A 36 11.59 33.92 32.76
N ASN A 37 10.39 34.03 33.29
CA ASN A 37 9.14 34.05 32.54
C ASN A 37 9.17 35.18 31.51
N GLU A 38 9.38 34.84 30.24
CA GLU A 38 9.01 35.74 29.16
C GLU A 38 7.50 35.60 28.91
N ASP A 39 6.82 36.74 28.94
CA ASP A 39 5.40 36.89 28.66
C ASP A 39 5.06 36.24 27.33
N ILE A 40 4.30 35.13 27.38
CA ILE A 40 3.69 34.51 26.20
C ILE A 40 2.63 35.49 25.70
N LYS A 41 2.99 36.36 24.78
CA LYS A 41 2.03 37.08 23.95
C LYS A 41 1.20 36.02 23.22
N ASN A 42 -0.09 36.01 23.51
CA ASN A 42 -1.10 35.29 22.77
C ASN A 42 -1.12 35.77 21.30
N ASP A 43 -0.19 35.28 20.49
CA ASP A 43 -0.38 35.27 19.05
C ASP A 43 -1.53 34.32 18.76
N LYS A 44 -2.67 34.89 18.38
CA LYS A 44 -3.76 34.15 17.79
C LYS A 44 -3.21 33.44 16.58
N GLU A 45 -2.76 32.19 16.78
CA GLU A 45 -2.47 31.27 15.70
C GLU A 45 -3.73 31.23 14.83
N SER A 46 -3.63 31.81 13.65
CA SER A 46 -4.65 31.73 12.62
C SER A 46 -4.82 30.23 12.35
N VAL A 47 -5.92 29.65 12.84
CA VAL A 47 -6.36 28.30 12.50
C VAL A 47 -6.66 28.34 11.02
N VAL A 48 -5.63 28.09 10.19
CA VAL A 48 -5.80 27.81 8.78
C VAL A 48 -6.67 26.57 8.72
N SER A 49 -7.94 26.77 8.45
CA SER A 49 -8.90 25.71 8.20
C SER A 49 -8.31 24.82 7.11
N ARG A 50 -7.79 23.63 7.51
CA ARG A 50 -7.42 22.60 6.53
C ARG A 50 -8.68 22.29 5.74
N SER A 51 -8.74 22.74 4.50
CA SER A 51 -9.87 22.46 3.61
C SER A 51 -10.09 20.96 3.62
N LYS A 52 -11.30 20.55 3.97
CA LYS A 52 -11.69 19.12 3.97
C LYS A 52 -11.60 18.67 2.52
N LEU A 53 -10.70 17.70 2.24
CA LEU A 53 -10.56 17.14 0.90
C LEU A 53 -11.90 16.60 0.41
N ASP A 54 -12.29 17.01 -0.80
CA ASP A 54 -13.55 16.62 -1.44
C ASP A 54 -13.37 15.25 -2.13
N TYR A 55 -13.83 14.19 -1.48
CA TYR A 55 -13.78 12.83 -2.02
C TYR A 55 -15.08 12.48 -2.76
N LYS A 56 -14.94 11.92 -3.94
CA LYS A 56 -16.02 11.34 -4.73
C LYS A 56 -15.98 9.82 -4.63
N GLU A 57 -17.14 9.19 -4.52
CA GLU A 57 -17.25 7.73 -4.61
C GLU A 57 -16.94 7.30 -6.05
N LEU A 58 -16.05 6.31 -6.20
CA LEU A 58 -15.82 5.60 -7.46
C LEU A 58 -16.67 4.34 -7.58
N PHE A 59 -17.06 3.75 -6.46
CA PHE A 59 -17.97 2.61 -6.40
C PHE A 59 -19.21 2.98 -5.61
N ASN A 60 -20.38 2.79 -6.21
CA ASN A 60 -21.66 3.21 -5.67
C ASN A 60 -22.32 2.21 -4.70
N GLY A 61 -21.74 1.01 -4.53
CA GLY A 61 -22.26 -0.06 -3.69
C GLY A 61 -23.41 -0.87 -4.31
N THR A 62 -23.86 -0.56 -5.53
CA THR A 62 -25.05 -1.18 -6.14
C THR A 62 -24.77 -1.89 -7.46
N ASP A 63 -23.91 -1.33 -8.29
CA ASP A 63 -23.56 -1.87 -9.60
C ASP A 63 -22.16 -1.43 -10.05
N LEU A 64 -21.79 -1.78 -11.28
CA LEU A 64 -20.50 -1.45 -11.89
C LEU A 64 -20.54 -0.18 -12.75
N SER A 65 -21.51 0.72 -12.54
CA SER A 65 -21.59 1.99 -13.27
C SER A 65 -20.31 2.81 -13.09
N GLY A 66 -19.73 3.31 -14.19
CA GLY A 66 -18.44 4.01 -14.22
C GLY A 66 -17.22 3.11 -14.32
N TRP A 67 -17.45 1.79 -14.46
CA TRP A 67 -16.40 0.77 -14.61
C TRP A 67 -16.59 -0.08 -15.86
N ILE A 68 -15.47 -0.58 -16.40
CA ILE A 68 -15.42 -1.47 -17.57
C ILE A 68 -14.74 -2.76 -17.14
N VAL A 69 -15.40 -3.90 -17.41
CA VAL A 69 -14.83 -5.23 -17.18
C VAL A 69 -13.94 -5.62 -18.36
N TYR A 70 -12.75 -6.12 -18.07
CA TYR A 70 -11.79 -6.64 -19.03
C TYR A 70 -11.39 -8.06 -18.65
N GLY A 71 -11.46 -8.97 -19.61
CA GLY A 71 -11.22 -10.40 -19.39
C GLY A 71 -12.50 -11.15 -19.01
N THR A 72 -12.32 -12.38 -18.56
CA THR A 72 -13.38 -13.37 -18.26
C THR A 72 -13.58 -13.60 -16.76
N GLU A 73 -12.76 -12.96 -15.96
CA GLU A 73 -12.83 -13.04 -14.51
C GLU A 73 -14.12 -12.37 -13.99
N LYS A 74 -14.61 -12.85 -12.84
CA LYS A 74 -15.89 -12.42 -12.30
C LYS A 74 -15.76 -11.14 -11.50
N TRP A 75 -16.55 -10.14 -11.88
CA TRP A 75 -16.72 -8.89 -11.15
C TRP A 75 -18.21 -8.68 -10.90
N TYR A 76 -18.62 -8.59 -9.65
CA TYR A 76 -20.02 -8.43 -9.28
C TYR A 76 -20.17 -7.69 -7.95
N VAL A 77 -21.42 -7.28 -7.65
CA VAL A 77 -21.76 -6.65 -6.38
C VAL A 77 -22.56 -7.63 -5.53
N GLU A 78 -22.14 -7.80 -4.28
CA GLU A 78 -22.78 -8.63 -3.27
C GLU A 78 -22.83 -7.88 -1.95
N ASP A 79 -23.99 -7.68 -1.36
CA ASP A 79 -24.18 -7.00 -0.05
C ASP A 79 -23.51 -5.61 0.02
N GLY A 80 -23.57 -4.84 -1.06
CA GLY A 80 -22.94 -3.52 -1.15
C GLY A 80 -21.42 -3.54 -1.32
N LEU A 81 -20.82 -4.72 -1.51
CA LEU A 81 -19.40 -4.91 -1.74
C LEU A 81 -19.14 -5.21 -3.21
N LEU A 82 -18.06 -4.66 -3.74
CA LEU A 82 -17.51 -5.08 -5.02
C LEU A 82 -16.69 -6.35 -4.78
N VAL A 83 -17.03 -7.42 -5.47
CA VAL A 83 -16.35 -8.72 -5.36
C VAL A 83 -15.65 -9.03 -6.66
N CYS A 84 -14.40 -9.44 -6.57
CA CYS A 84 -13.70 -10.10 -7.66
C CYS A 84 -13.34 -11.54 -7.31
N GLU A 85 -13.55 -12.44 -8.28
CA GLU A 85 -13.34 -13.86 -8.13
C GLU A 85 -12.81 -14.46 -9.43
N SER A 86 -11.84 -15.36 -9.34
CA SER A 86 -11.28 -16.04 -10.51
C SER A 86 -12.37 -16.75 -11.31
N GLY A 87 -12.33 -16.57 -12.61
CA GLY A 87 -13.13 -17.30 -13.58
C GLY A 87 -12.63 -18.73 -13.80
N SER A 88 -13.31 -19.45 -14.68
CA SER A 88 -12.99 -20.85 -14.98
C SER A 88 -11.70 -21.04 -15.76
N ASP A 89 -11.27 -20.03 -16.52
CA ASP A 89 -10.06 -20.05 -17.33
C ASP A 89 -8.82 -19.57 -16.56
N ALA A 90 -9.02 -19.06 -15.33
CA ALA A 90 -7.95 -18.64 -14.42
C ALA A 90 -6.95 -17.65 -15.07
N GLN A 91 -7.42 -16.77 -15.94
CA GLN A 91 -6.63 -15.77 -16.62
C GLN A 91 -6.55 -14.46 -15.83
N TYR A 92 -5.83 -13.46 -16.34
CA TYR A 92 -5.89 -12.12 -15.81
C TYR A 92 -7.24 -11.47 -16.11
N GLY A 93 -7.78 -10.73 -15.14
CA GLY A 93 -8.94 -9.90 -15.33
C GLY A 93 -8.79 -8.55 -14.65
N TYR A 94 -9.49 -7.55 -15.20
CA TYR A 94 -9.41 -6.19 -14.68
C TYR A 94 -10.78 -5.53 -14.65
N LEU A 95 -10.96 -4.65 -13.67
CA LEU A 95 -12.07 -3.72 -13.61
C LEU A 95 -11.50 -2.29 -13.65
N GLY A 96 -11.58 -1.64 -14.80
CA GLY A 96 -11.02 -0.31 -15.04
C GLY A 96 -12.07 0.79 -14.97
N THR A 97 -11.70 1.97 -14.44
CA THR A 97 -12.58 3.13 -14.49
C THR A 97 -12.81 3.60 -15.92
N GLU A 98 -14.02 4.11 -16.24
CA GLU A 98 -14.27 4.77 -17.55
C GLU A 98 -13.44 6.05 -17.70
N LYS A 99 -13.28 6.81 -16.61
CA LYS A 99 -12.49 8.04 -16.56
C LYS A 99 -11.00 7.78 -16.39
N TYR A 100 -10.21 8.76 -16.83
CA TYR A 100 -8.77 8.85 -16.62
C TYR A 100 -8.45 9.79 -15.47
N TYR A 101 -7.42 9.48 -14.71
CA TYR A 101 -7.00 10.24 -13.53
C TYR A 101 -5.50 10.50 -13.58
N LYS A 102 -5.10 11.75 -13.30
CA LYS A 102 -3.69 12.16 -13.31
C LYS A 102 -3.14 12.38 -11.90
N ASN A 103 -3.67 13.35 -11.17
CA ASN A 103 -3.23 13.70 -9.82
C ASN A 103 -4.38 13.46 -8.85
N PHE A 104 -4.19 12.55 -7.88
CA PHE A 104 -5.28 12.16 -6.99
C PHE A 104 -4.79 11.52 -5.68
N ILE A 105 -5.71 11.44 -4.73
CA ILE A 105 -5.64 10.52 -3.60
C ILE A 105 -6.78 9.53 -3.77
N LEU A 106 -6.44 8.25 -3.86
CA LEU A 106 -7.38 7.13 -3.87
C LEU A 106 -7.37 6.46 -2.50
N ASN A 107 -8.54 6.37 -1.88
CA ASN A 107 -8.76 5.56 -0.68
C ASN A 107 -9.66 4.40 -1.05
N LEU A 108 -9.34 3.22 -0.55
CA LEU A 108 -10.17 2.04 -0.68
C LEU A 108 -9.91 1.08 0.48
N GLU A 109 -10.84 0.16 0.67
CA GLU A 109 -10.68 -0.96 1.59
C GLU A 109 -10.78 -2.27 0.83
N PHE A 110 -9.91 -3.21 1.16
CA PHE A 110 -9.91 -4.54 0.56
C PHE A 110 -9.84 -5.65 1.62
N LYS A 111 -10.41 -6.80 1.28
CA LYS A 111 -10.33 -8.03 2.07
C LYS A 111 -10.03 -9.20 1.15
N GLN A 112 -8.88 -9.84 1.36
CA GLN A 112 -8.47 -11.05 0.63
C GLN A 112 -9.08 -12.26 1.31
N GLU A 113 -10.03 -12.95 0.65
CA GLU A 113 -10.71 -14.11 1.22
C GLU A 113 -10.04 -15.44 0.84
N ALA A 114 -9.45 -15.51 -0.36
CA ALA A 114 -8.71 -16.67 -0.81
C ALA A 114 -7.55 -16.21 -1.68
N ASN A 115 -6.38 -16.74 -1.44
CA ASN A 115 -5.10 -16.55 -2.16
C ASN A 115 -4.99 -15.23 -2.96
N GLY A 116 -5.47 -14.15 -2.39
CA GLY A 116 -5.87 -12.91 -3.03
C GLY A 116 -4.74 -12.11 -3.69
N ASN A 117 -4.10 -12.66 -4.72
CA ASN A 117 -3.18 -11.88 -5.55
C ASN A 117 -3.99 -10.96 -6.48
N SER A 118 -3.89 -9.69 -6.23
CA SER A 118 -4.63 -8.62 -6.87
C SER A 118 -3.74 -7.36 -6.97
N GLY A 119 -4.33 -6.24 -7.32
CA GLY A 119 -3.58 -4.98 -7.39
C GLY A 119 -4.47 -3.82 -7.79
N VAL A 120 -3.95 -2.62 -7.59
CA VAL A 120 -4.59 -1.37 -7.98
C VAL A 120 -3.69 -0.66 -8.97
N PHE A 121 -4.06 -0.69 -10.23
CA PHE A 121 -3.34 0.05 -11.28
C PHE A 121 -3.73 1.52 -11.26
N PHE A 122 -2.77 2.37 -11.62
CA PHE A 122 -3.00 3.81 -11.78
C PHE A 122 -2.30 4.32 -13.03
N ARG A 123 -2.88 5.36 -13.64
CA ARG A 123 -2.41 5.95 -14.89
C ARG A 123 -2.14 4.89 -15.96
N SER A 124 -3.03 3.90 -16.02
CA SER A 124 -2.87 2.71 -16.86
C SER A 124 -3.72 2.75 -18.11
N THR A 125 -3.27 2.01 -19.13
CA THR A 125 -4.06 1.64 -20.30
C THR A 125 -4.38 0.15 -20.24
N VAL A 126 -5.63 -0.21 -20.57
CA VAL A 126 -6.12 -1.59 -20.55
C VAL A 126 -6.57 -1.98 -21.93
N GLU A 127 -6.01 -3.05 -22.47
CA GLU A 127 -6.38 -3.66 -23.75
C GLU A 127 -6.59 -5.17 -23.55
N GLY A 128 -7.84 -5.64 -23.64
CA GLY A 128 -8.17 -7.02 -23.31
C GLY A 128 -7.67 -7.36 -21.89
N THR A 129 -6.81 -8.37 -21.77
CA THR A 129 -6.18 -8.78 -20.50
C THR A 129 -4.75 -8.23 -20.30
N LYS A 130 -4.38 -7.19 -21.07
CA LYS A 130 -3.07 -6.51 -20.92
C LYS A 130 -3.27 -5.13 -20.31
N VAL A 131 -2.53 -4.84 -19.26
CA VAL A 131 -2.51 -3.53 -18.59
C VAL A 131 -1.10 -2.98 -18.62
N ASN A 132 -0.89 -1.86 -19.32
CA ASN A 132 0.34 -1.09 -19.25
C ASN A 132 0.16 0.05 -18.24
N GLY A 133 1.12 0.24 -17.35
CA GLY A 133 1.10 1.26 -16.31
C GLY A 133 1.67 0.73 -15.00
N TRP A 134 1.28 1.37 -13.91
CA TRP A 134 1.85 1.10 -12.60
C TRP A 134 0.81 0.49 -11.68
N GLN A 135 1.20 -0.57 -11.01
CA GLN A 135 0.39 -1.30 -10.04
C GLN A 135 0.89 -1.03 -8.63
N VAL A 136 -0.02 -0.67 -7.74
CA VAL A 136 0.16 -0.84 -6.31
C VAL A 136 -0.29 -2.24 -5.95
N GLU A 137 0.63 -3.04 -5.46
CA GLU A 137 0.41 -4.46 -5.19
C GLU A 137 -0.60 -4.70 -4.06
N VAL A 138 -1.45 -5.71 -4.22
CA VAL A 138 -2.34 -6.29 -3.21
C VAL A 138 -2.19 -7.80 -3.26
N ALA A 139 -1.32 -8.34 -2.44
CA ALA A 139 -0.95 -9.76 -2.48
C ALA A 139 -0.87 -10.35 -1.06
N PRO A 140 -0.78 -11.68 -0.91
CA PRO A 140 -0.55 -12.31 0.39
C PRO A 140 0.73 -11.83 1.08
N PRO A 141 0.90 -12.07 2.39
CA PRO A 141 2.12 -11.73 3.11
C PRO A 141 3.38 -12.25 2.41
N GLY A 142 4.43 -11.42 2.35
CA GLY A 142 5.69 -11.74 1.66
C GLY A 142 5.73 -11.33 0.18
N PHE A 143 4.61 -10.87 -0.40
CA PHE A 143 4.52 -10.47 -1.80
C PHE A 143 4.39 -8.96 -2.01
N PHE A 144 4.90 -8.16 -1.06
CA PHE A 144 5.15 -6.72 -1.18
C PHE A 144 3.90 -5.85 -1.36
N THR A 145 2.76 -6.19 -0.72
CA THR A 145 1.55 -5.35 -0.72
C THR A 145 1.88 -3.88 -0.44
N ALA A 146 1.29 -2.98 -1.23
CA ALA A 146 1.54 -1.54 -1.30
C ALA A 146 2.89 -1.12 -1.91
N GLY A 147 3.69 -2.03 -2.47
CA GLY A 147 4.81 -1.73 -3.37
C GLY A 147 4.34 -1.30 -4.75
N VAL A 148 5.24 -0.80 -5.59
CA VAL A 148 4.92 -0.35 -6.96
C VAL A 148 5.66 -1.18 -7.99
N TYR A 149 4.89 -1.71 -8.94
CA TYR A 149 5.34 -2.51 -10.07
C TYR A 149 4.97 -1.84 -11.39
N GLU A 150 5.86 -1.81 -12.38
CA GLU A 150 5.58 -1.34 -13.75
C GLU A 150 5.25 -2.54 -14.63
N SER A 151 3.97 -2.70 -14.97
CA SER A 151 3.48 -3.79 -15.81
C SER A 151 3.90 -3.59 -17.27
N TYR A 152 4.36 -4.66 -17.92
CA TYR A 152 4.95 -4.64 -19.26
C TYR A 152 6.09 -3.63 -19.43
N GLY A 153 6.78 -3.29 -18.33
CA GLY A 153 7.87 -2.35 -18.28
C GLY A 153 9.07 -2.87 -17.48
N ARG A 154 9.49 -2.08 -16.48
CA ARG A 154 10.72 -2.36 -15.69
C ARG A 154 10.50 -3.35 -14.53
N GLY A 155 9.25 -3.81 -14.29
CA GLY A 155 8.96 -4.68 -13.17
C GLY A 155 8.89 -3.90 -11.85
N TRP A 156 9.43 -4.45 -10.77
CA TRP A 156 9.44 -3.82 -9.45
C TRP A 156 10.24 -2.52 -9.46
N LEU A 157 9.57 -1.39 -9.22
CA LEU A 157 10.20 -0.08 -9.05
C LEU A 157 10.60 0.15 -7.60
N ILE A 158 9.72 -0.21 -6.67
CA ILE A 158 10.00 -0.11 -5.23
C ILE A 158 9.15 -1.12 -4.46
N LYS A 159 9.75 -1.76 -3.48
CA LYS A 159 9.12 -2.69 -2.54
C LYS A 159 9.09 -2.06 -1.14
N PRO A 160 8.06 -2.33 -0.31
CA PRO A 160 8.09 -1.95 1.08
C PRO A 160 9.31 -2.53 1.79
N SER A 161 9.87 -1.78 2.74
CA SER A 161 11.00 -2.26 3.55
C SER A 161 10.59 -3.50 4.35
N TYR A 162 11.56 -4.37 4.62
CA TYR A 162 11.38 -5.56 5.44
C TYR A 162 10.64 -5.26 6.75
N GLY A 163 9.71 -6.12 7.13
CA GLY A 163 8.89 -5.97 8.34
C GLY A 163 7.70 -5.01 8.22
N LYS A 164 7.53 -4.28 7.09
CA LYS A 164 6.29 -3.51 6.85
C LYS A 164 5.11 -4.40 6.50
N ASP A 165 5.34 -5.62 6.03
CA ASP A 165 4.32 -6.62 5.69
C ASP A 165 3.40 -6.98 6.87
N SER A 166 3.88 -6.82 8.12
CA SER A 166 3.07 -6.98 9.33
C SER A 166 1.89 -6.02 9.42
N SER A 167 1.85 -5.01 8.56
CA SER A 167 0.71 -4.09 8.46
C SER A 167 -0.48 -4.69 7.70
N LEU A 168 -0.26 -5.75 6.88
CA LEU A 168 -1.32 -6.47 6.17
C LEU A 168 -2.01 -7.44 7.13
N LYS A 169 -3.34 -7.40 7.13
CA LYS A 169 -4.21 -8.31 7.89
C LYS A 169 -4.93 -9.23 6.92
N MET A 170 -4.35 -10.41 6.67
CA MET A 170 -4.93 -11.38 5.74
C MET A 170 -6.29 -11.87 6.25
N GLY A 171 -7.30 -11.92 5.38
CA GLY A 171 -8.67 -12.31 5.72
C GLY A 171 -9.48 -11.24 6.45
N GLU A 172 -8.89 -10.07 6.76
CA GLU A 172 -9.58 -8.92 7.38
C GLU A 172 -9.63 -7.73 6.41
N TRP A 173 -10.41 -6.71 6.77
CA TRP A 173 -10.43 -5.45 6.04
C TRP A 173 -9.14 -4.66 6.24
N ASN A 174 -8.53 -4.27 5.13
CA ASN A 174 -7.34 -3.43 5.09
C ASN A 174 -7.66 -2.12 4.36
N LYS A 175 -7.18 -1.01 4.90
CA LYS A 175 -7.30 0.30 4.25
C LYS A 175 -6.03 0.60 3.45
N LEU A 176 -6.20 0.82 2.15
CA LEU A 176 -5.13 1.24 1.25
C LEU A 176 -5.37 2.68 0.80
N THR A 177 -4.35 3.53 0.94
CA THR A 177 -4.34 4.89 0.38
C THR A 177 -3.21 4.99 -0.64
N ILE A 178 -3.54 5.49 -1.82
CA ILE A 178 -2.59 5.74 -2.91
C ILE A 178 -2.65 7.23 -3.26
N LYS A 179 -1.57 7.96 -2.99
CA LYS A 179 -1.43 9.36 -3.39
C LYS A 179 -0.52 9.44 -4.60
N VAL A 180 -1.04 9.96 -5.70
CA VAL A 180 -0.29 10.19 -6.94
C VAL A 180 -0.33 11.67 -7.27
N TYR A 181 0.83 12.31 -7.30
CA TYR A 181 0.94 13.73 -7.58
C TYR A 181 2.21 14.01 -8.39
N ASN A 182 2.04 14.60 -9.57
CA ASN A 182 3.11 14.81 -10.56
C ASN A 182 3.84 13.47 -10.83
N ASP A 183 5.13 13.39 -10.57
CA ASP A 183 5.98 12.20 -10.71
C ASP A 183 6.03 11.30 -9.47
N SER A 184 5.38 11.70 -8.39
CA SER A 184 5.47 11.02 -7.10
C SER A 184 4.26 10.14 -6.81
N VAL A 185 4.52 8.96 -6.27
CA VAL A 185 3.54 8.04 -5.69
C VAL A 185 3.91 7.71 -4.25
N THR A 186 2.92 7.83 -3.35
CA THR A 186 3.06 7.42 -1.94
C THR A 186 1.92 6.48 -1.59
N THR A 187 2.23 5.37 -0.94
CA THR A 187 1.23 4.39 -0.50
C THR A 187 1.21 4.25 1.02
N PHE A 188 0.00 4.03 1.55
CA PHE A 188 -0.22 3.74 2.97
C PHE A 188 -1.11 2.50 3.10
N LEU A 189 -0.73 1.60 4.00
CA LEU A 189 -1.52 0.42 4.37
C LEU A 189 -1.88 0.52 5.86
N ASN A 190 -3.17 0.51 6.16
CA ASN A 190 -3.71 0.64 7.52
C ASN A 190 -3.13 1.87 8.27
N GLY A 191 -2.94 2.98 7.55
CA GLY A 191 -2.41 4.25 8.07
C GLY A 191 -0.87 4.31 8.15
N LYS A 192 -0.16 3.20 7.93
CA LYS A 192 1.31 3.19 7.91
C LYS A 192 1.82 3.46 6.49
N GLN A 193 2.72 4.43 6.35
CA GLN A 193 3.37 4.70 5.06
C GLN A 193 4.25 3.52 4.65
N MET A 194 3.96 2.95 3.49
CA MET A 194 4.67 1.80 2.94
C MET A 194 5.84 2.22 2.07
N ILE A 195 5.59 3.05 1.06
CA ILE A 195 6.61 3.58 0.15
C ILE A 195 6.34 5.05 -0.19
N THR A 196 7.38 5.73 -0.66
CA THR A 196 7.33 6.93 -1.50
C THR A 196 8.34 6.74 -2.62
N TYR A 197 7.92 7.02 -3.85
CA TYR A 197 8.76 6.84 -5.04
C TYR A 197 8.43 7.92 -6.07
N SER A 198 9.45 8.46 -6.73
CA SER A 198 9.28 9.44 -7.81
C SER A 198 9.93 8.94 -9.10
N ASP A 199 9.18 9.09 -10.20
CA ASP A 199 9.63 8.65 -11.52
C ASP A 199 9.00 9.52 -12.62
N LYS A 200 9.84 10.03 -13.52
CA LYS A 200 9.43 10.93 -14.59
C LYS A 200 8.37 10.31 -15.51
N LYS A 201 8.47 9.01 -15.81
CA LYS A 201 7.47 8.31 -16.63
C LYS A 201 6.10 8.29 -15.95
N ILE A 202 6.06 8.12 -14.61
CA ILE A 202 4.83 8.24 -13.84
C ILE A 202 4.25 9.65 -14.00
N GLY A 203 5.09 10.69 -13.93
CA GLY A 203 4.68 12.09 -14.07
C GLY A 203 4.06 12.45 -15.42
N GLU A 204 4.60 11.88 -16.49
CA GLU A 204 4.16 12.12 -17.87
C GLU A 204 2.83 11.41 -18.19
N ALA A 205 2.52 10.31 -17.50
CA ALA A 205 1.36 9.47 -17.80
C ALA A 205 0.04 10.03 -17.29
N ASN A 206 -1.03 9.60 -17.95
CA ASN A 206 -2.42 9.75 -17.55
C ASN A 206 -3.18 8.48 -17.96
N GLY A 207 -4.15 8.03 -17.18
CA GLY A 207 -4.84 6.80 -17.50
C GLY A 207 -5.88 6.38 -16.48
N ARG A 208 -6.36 5.16 -16.61
CA ARG A 208 -7.38 4.56 -15.75
C ARG A 208 -6.80 4.16 -14.38
N ILE A 209 -7.69 4.08 -13.41
CA ILE A 209 -7.51 3.24 -12.23
C ILE A 209 -8.11 1.88 -12.61
N ALA A 210 -7.42 0.78 -12.31
CA ALA A 210 -7.98 -0.54 -12.53
C ALA A 210 -7.65 -1.49 -11.37
N LEU A 211 -8.64 -2.27 -10.96
CA LEU A 211 -8.47 -3.37 -10.02
C LEU A 211 -8.13 -4.63 -10.81
N GLN A 212 -7.31 -5.50 -10.24
CA GLN A 212 -6.82 -6.72 -10.89
C GLN A 212 -7.36 -7.98 -10.23
N ILE A 213 -7.55 -9.02 -11.03
CA ILE A 213 -7.44 -10.43 -10.65
C ILE A 213 -6.22 -11.00 -11.36
N HIS A 214 -5.28 -11.55 -10.60
CA HIS A 214 -4.09 -12.20 -11.14
C HIS A 214 -4.47 -13.57 -11.75
N ASP A 215 -3.67 -14.08 -12.68
CA ASP A 215 -3.85 -15.43 -13.22
C ASP A 215 -3.59 -16.54 -12.17
N GLY A 216 -3.83 -17.79 -12.55
CA GLY A 216 -3.59 -18.97 -11.71
C GLY A 216 -4.78 -19.44 -10.88
N GLY A 217 -5.87 -18.72 -10.85
CA GLY A 217 -7.11 -19.12 -10.20
C GLY A 217 -7.10 -19.07 -8.67
N GLY A 218 -8.23 -19.41 -8.06
CA GLY A 218 -8.37 -19.49 -6.60
C GLY A 218 -8.33 -18.12 -5.88
N ILE A 219 -8.55 -17.03 -6.58
CA ILE A 219 -8.48 -15.67 -6.03
C ILE A 219 -9.89 -15.21 -5.69
N LYS A 220 -10.04 -14.62 -4.51
CA LYS A 220 -11.24 -13.90 -4.13
C LYS A 220 -10.87 -12.69 -3.26
N VAL A 221 -11.23 -11.50 -3.73
CA VAL A 221 -11.00 -10.24 -3.00
C VAL A 221 -12.29 -9.42 -3.00
N LYS A 222 -12.63 -8.87 -1.85
CA LYS A 222 -13.75 -7.92 -1.68
C LYS A 222 -13.21 -6.51 -1.50
N TRP A 223 -13.93 -5.54 -2.08
CA TRP A 223 -13.58 -4.13 -2.07
C TRP A 223 -14.76 -3.28 -1.62
N LYS A 224 -14.48 -2.19 -0.92
CA LYS A 224 -15.48 -1.18 -0.54
C LYS A 224 -14.85 0.19 -0.31
N ASN A 225 -15.68 1.21 -0.09
CA ASN A 225 -15.24 2.57 0.24
C ASN A 225 -14.20 3.11 -0.75
N ILE A 226 -14.39 2.82 -2.05
CA ILE A 226 -13.49 3.26 -3.11
C ILE A 226 -13.80 4.72 -3.43
N LYS A 227 -12.95 5.64 -2.97
CA LYS A 227 -13.14 7.08 -3.03
C LYS A 227 -11.91 7.76 -3.60
N ILE A 228 -12.13 8.77 -4.43
CA ILE A 228 -11.07 9.56 -5.03
C ILE A 228 -11.22 11.04 -4.72
N HIS A 229 -10.11 11.69 -4.41
CA HIS A 229 -9.97 13.13 -4.44
C HIS A 229 -9.01 13.50 -5.56
N GLU A 230 -9.50 14.22 -6.57
CA GLU A 230 -8.66 14.78 -7.66
C GLU A 230 -8.10 16.13 -7.21
N PHE A 231 -6.77 16.29 -7.26
CA PHE A 231 -6.14 17.56 -6.88
C PHE A 231 -6.54 18.69 -7.83
N LYS A 232 -7.04 19.80 -7.25
CA LYS A 232 -7.32 21.08 -7.92
C LYS A 232 -6.13 22.02 -7.72
N LYS A 233 -6.05 23.08 -8.52
CA LYS A 233 -5.02 24.12 -8.34
C LYS A 233 -5.06 24.74 -6.94
N SER A 234 -6.24 24.92 -6.37
CA SER A 234 -6.44 25.42 -5.01
C SER A 234 -5.83 24.53 -3.91
N ASP A 235 -5.73 23.23 -4.13
CA ASP A 235 -5.20 22.29 -3.14
C ASP A 235 -3.67 22.40 -3.03
N ILE A 236 -3.03 23.04 -4.01
CA ILE A 236 -1.58 23.20 -4.13
C ILE A 236 -1.11 24.41 -3.32
N GLU A 237 -1.92 25.48 -3.25
CA GLU A 237 -1.58 26.74 -2.59
C GLU A 237 -1.62 26.65 -1.06
N ILE A 238 -2.20 25.57 -0.50
CA ILE A 238 -2.38 25.39 0.95
C ILE A 238 -1.24 24.57 1.61
N ASN A 239 -0.38 23.93 0.81
CA ASN A 239 0.62 22.96 1.31
C ASN A 239 2.10 23.36 1.04
N PHE A 240 2.38 24.65 0.78
CA PHE A 240 3.75 25.20 0.69
C PHE A 240 3.97 26.34 1.64
#